data_002084264ad5eddf362a7d57ffee601c
#
_entry.id   002084264ad5eddf362a7d57ffee601c
#
_cell.length_a   1.000
_cell.length_b   1.000
_cell.length_c   1.000
_cell.angle_alpha   90.00
_cell.angle_beta   90.00
_cell.angle_gamma   90.00
#
_symmetry.space_group_name_H-M   'P 1'
#
loop_
_entity.id
_entity.type
_entity.pdbx_description
1 polymer ?
#
loop_
_entity_poly.entity_id
_entity_poly.type
_entity_poly.pdbx_seq_one_letter_code
_entity_poly.pdbx_strand_id
1 'polypeptide(L)'
;MPSTTKPLRSSVLLAALCVAQGVFALSSDRSKPLNVDADHWQSTQSQTGKAGDPDITKLDGNVVMTQGSMQAHAGHATIYKNPSGVADANGNYASLTRIVLTGRPAHLQQIHDGDCGLVTADADSIDYDNLSGIALLTGNVTVIQHGKGEFHGQRMRYNTNTG
;
A
#
# COMPACT_ATOMS: atom_id res chain seq x y z
N MET A 1 -70.20 -14.55 -21.03
CA MET A 1 -69.32 -13.35 -20.90
C MET A 1 -68.07 -13.82 -20.29
N PRO A 2 -66.95 -13.92 -21.02
CA PRO A 2 -65.66 -14.32 -20.43
C PRO A 2 -64.87 -13.06 -19.95
N SER A 3 -64.50 -13.12 -18.69
CA SER A 3 -63.67 -12.10 -18.00
C SER A 3 -62.22 -12.29 -18.36
N THR A 4 -61.60 -11.27 -18.97
CA THR A 4 -60.19 -11.24 -19.40
C THR A 4 -59.36 -10.68 -18.27
N THR A 5 -58.67 -11.52 -17.53
CA THR A 5 -57.68 -11.11 -16.56
C THR A 5 -56.33 -10.90 -17.26
N LYS A 6 -55.84 -9.65 -17.31
CA LYS A 6 -54.49 -9.29 -17.76
C LYS A 6 -53.45 -9.71 -16.70
N PRO A 7 -52.33 -10.34 -17.09
CA PRO A 7 -51.26 -10.58 -16.14
C PRO A 7 -50.45 -9.29 -15.89
N LEU A 8 -50.33 -8.95 -14.62
CA LEU A 8 -49.49 -7.88 -14.10
C LEU A 8 -48.00 -8.27 -14.30
N ARG A 9 -47.29 -7.58 -15.18
CA ARG A 9 -45.88 -7.74 -15.37
C ARG A 9 -45.18 -7.07 -14.18
N SER A 10 -44.78 -7.85 -13.19
CA SER A 10 -43.84 -7.43 -12.12
C SER A 10 -42.47 -7.30 -12.72
N SER A 11 -42.06 -6.04 -12.99
CA SER A 11 -40.68 -5.70 -13.26
C SER A 11 -39.89 -5.81 -11.95
N VAL A 12 -39.18 -6.92 -11.80
CA VAL A 12 -38.18 -7.07 -10.72
C VAL A 12 -37.00 -6.17 -11.09
N LEU A 13 -36.94 -5.01 -10.44
CA LEU A 13 -35.75 -4.15 -10.45
C LEU A 13 -34.67 -4.87 -9.67
N LEU A 14 -33.75 -5.54 -10.38
CA LEU A 14 -32.56 -6.12 -9.79
C LEU A 14 -31.62 -4.94 -9.43
N ALA A 15 -31.74 -4.44 -8.21
CA ALA A 15 -30.79 -3.54 -7.63
C ALA A 15 -29.46 -4.32 -7.51
N ALA A 16 -28.53 -4.06 -8.43
CA ALA A 16 -27.16 -4.53 -8.33
C ALA A 16 -26.54 -3.86 -7.09
N LEU A 17 -26.55 -4.58 -5.98
CA LEU A 17 -25.81 -4.24 -4.78
C LEU A 17 -24.34 -4.43 -5.14
N CYS A 18 -23.64 -3.36 -5.56
CA CYS A 18 -22.20 -3.34 -5.61
C CYS A 18 -21.69 -3.51 -4.17
N VAL A 19 -21.48 -4.77 -3.80
CA VAL A 19 -20.68 -5.09 -2.61
C VAL A 19 -19.32 -4.45 -2.87
N ALA A 20 -18.96 -3.46 -2.05
CA ALA A 20 -17.65 -2.88 -2.03
C ALA A 20 -16.66 -4.01 -1.68
N GLN A 21 -16.13 -4.66 -2.72
CA GLN A 21 -15.05 -5.61 -2.55
C GLN A 21 -13.83 -4.77 -2.16
N GLY A 22 -13.29 -5.06 -0.98
CA GLY A 22 -12.13 -4.37 -0.44
C GLY A 22 -11.00 -4.35 -1.46
N VAL A 23 -10.42 -3.17 -1.63
CA VAL A 23 -9.31 -2.90 -2.54
C VAL A 23 -8.06 -3.47 -1.88
N PHE A 24 -7.67 -4.67 -2.26
CA PHE A 24 -6.41 -5.25 -1.78
C PHE A 24 -5.30 -4.90 -2.77
N ALA A 25 -4.16 -4.44 -2.25
CA ALA A 25 -2.89 -4.58 -2.97
C ALA A 25 -2.76 -6.04 -3.41
N LEU A 26 -2.17 -6.33 -4.58
CA LEU A 26 -1.98 -7.71 -5.02
C LEU A 26 -1.40 -8.51 -3.86
N SER A 27 -2.18 -9.43 -3.31
CA SER A 27 -1.79 -10.24 -2.15
C SER A 27 -0.50 -11.03 -2.42
N SER A 28 -0.23 -11.31 -3.71
CA SER A 28 0.99 -11.92 -4.20
C SER A 28 2.23 -11.03 -4.14
N ASP A 29 2.08 -9.69 -4.10
CA ASP A 29 3.24 -8.78 -4.14
C ASP A 29 4.12 -8.90 -2.90
N ARG A 30 3.50 -9.07 -1.72
CA ARG A 30 4.24 -9.24 -0.46
C ARG A 30 5.11 -10.49 -0.40
N SER A 31 4.82 -11.50 -1.22
CA SER A 31 5.63 -12.72 -1.34
C SER A 31 6.79 -12.58 -2.32
N LYS A 32 6.84 -11.48 -3.10
CA LYS A 32 7.91 -11.22 -4.05
C LYS A 32 9.13 -10.61 -3.36
N PRO A 33 10.34 -10.82 -3.90
CA PRO A 33 11.53 -10.17 -3.40
C PRO A 33 11.40 -8.65 -3.46
N LEU A 34 11.84 -7.97 -2.40
CA LEU A 34 12.05 -6.53 -2.42
C LEU A 34 13.43 -6.26 -3.01
N ASN A 35 13.48 -5.57 -4.17
CA ASN A 35 14.70 -5.07 -4.77
C ASN A 35 14.84 -3.59 -4.45
N VAL A 36 16.07 -3.15 -4.20
CA VAL A 36 16.38 -1.77 -3.81
C VAL A 36 17.65 -1.33 -4.50
N ASP A 37 17.60 -0.18 -5.17
CA ASP A 37 18.72 0.53 -5.76
C ASP A 37 18.83 1.93 -5.14
N ALA A 38 20.04 2.42 -4.91
CA ALA A 38 20.32 3.77 -4.41
C ALA A 38 21.78 4.15 -4.71
N ASP A 39 22.09 5.45 -4.75
CA ASP A 39 23.46 5.91 -4.95
C ASP A 39 24.35 5.55 -3.76
N HIS A 40 23.83 5.68 -2.54
CA HIS A 40 24.53 5.35 -1.30
C HIS A 40 23.63 4.58 -0.34
N TRP A 41 24.24 3.69 0.44
CA TRP A 41 23.54 2.96 1.47
C TRP A 41 24.43 2.75 2.70
N GLN A 42 23.82 2.75 3.87
CA GLN A 42 24.44 2.46 5.15
C GLN A 42 23.54 1.56 5.98
N SER A 43 24.06 0.46 6.47
CA SER A 43 23.33 -0.45 7.34
C SER A 43 23.95 -0.50 8.74
N THR A 44 23.08 -0.45 9.75
CA THR A 44 23.42 -0.63 11.16
C THR A 44 22.65 -1.82 11.68
N GLN A 45 23.35 -2.80 12.19
CA GLN A 45 22.76 -4.01 12.73
C GLN A 45 22.28 -3.80 14.17
N SER A 46 21.19 -4.45 14.52
CA SER A 46 20.70 -4.58 15.89
C SER A 46 21.79 -5.17 16.80
N GLN A 47 21.94 -4.60 17.97
CA GLN A 47 22.86 -5.11 19.00
C GLN A 47 22.24 -6.24 19.82
N THR A 48 20.91 -6.27 19.94
CA THR A 48 20.21 -7.19 20.84
C THR A 48 19.35 -8.22 20.11
N GLY A 49 19.02 -7.99 18.82
CA GLY A 49 18.09 -8.81 18.06
C GLY A 49 16.64 -8.76 18.56
N LYS A 50 16.33 -7.86 19.49
CA LYS A 50 14.96 -7.70 20.03
C LYS A 50 14.09 -6.81 19.16
N ALA A 51 12.78 -6.95 19.25
CA ALA A 51 11.82 -6.19 18.46
C ALA A 51 11.96 -4.66 18.57
N GLY A 52 12.45 -4.16 19.70
CA GLY A 52 12.70 -2.74 19.94
C GLY A 52 14.06 -2.22 19.43
N ASP A 53 14.89 -3.08 18.85
CA ASP A 53 16.23 -2.76 18.36
C ASP A 53 16.40 -3.34 16.94
N PRO A 54 15.81 -2.69 15.91
CA PRO A 54 15.84 -3.19 14.55
C PRO A 54 17.18 -2.96 13.86
N ASP A 55 17.48 -3.78 12.86
CA ASP A 55 18.45 -3.41 11.83
C ASP A 55 17.90 -2.21 11.05
N ILE A 56 18.75 -1.21 10.83
CA ILE A 56 18.37 0.00 10.11
C ILE A 56 19.24 0.13 8.87
N THR A 57 18.62 0.19 7.69
CA THR A 57 19.29 0.51 6.44
C THR A 57 18.83 1.88 5.97
N LYS A 58 19.75 2.81 5.81
CA LYS A 58 19.54 4.14 5.22
C LYS A 58 20.04 4.15 3.79
N LEU A 59 19.22 4.67 2.91
CA LEU A 59 19.47 4.81 1.47
C LEU A 59 19.39 6.27 1.10
N ASP A 60 20.31 6.72 0.26
CA ASP A 60 20.47 8.11 -0.11
C ASP A 60 20.79 8.26 -1.60
N GLY A 61 20.06 9.15 -2.27
CA GLY A 61 20.18 9.45 -3.70
C GLY A 61 19.52 8.39 -4.59
N ASN A 62 18.66 8.86 -5.48
CA ASN A 62 18.01 8.08 -6.55
C ASN A 62 17.45 6.72 -6.09
N VAL A 63 16.80 6.71 -4.92
CA VAL A 63 16.27 5.47 -4.34
C VAL A 63 15.15 4.94 -5.23
N VAL A 64 15.28 3.69 -5.68
CA VAL A 64 14.26 2.94 -6.42
C VAL A 64 14.00 1.64 -5.68
N MET A 65 12.74 1.35 -5.39
CA MET A 65 12.33 0.12 -4.72
C MET A 65 11.24 -0.57 -5.55
N THR A 66 11.34 -1.89 -5.71
CA THR A 66 10.34 -2.68 -6.43
C THR A 66 9.99 -3.95 -5.65
N GLN A 67 8.71 -4.28 -5.58
CA GLN A 67 8.22 -5.53 -5.01
C GLN A 67 6.92 -5.95 -5.72
N GLY A 68 6.99 -6.96 -6.58
CA GLY A 68 5.86 -7.33 -7.43
C GLY A 68 5.44 -6.18 -8.34
N SER A 69 4.20 -5.72 -8.24
CA SER A 69 3.67 -4.57 -8.99
C SER A 69 3.98 -3.21 -8.34
N MET A 70 4.43 -3.23 -7.07
CA MET A 70 4.79 -2.01 -6.34
C MET A 70 6.12 -1.47 -6.86
N GLN A 71 6.15 -0.17 -7.13
CA GLN A 71 7.34 0.61 -7.43
C GLN A 71 7.35 1.88 -6.61
N ALA A 72 8.49 2.23 -6.03
CA ALA A 72 8.66 3.46 -5.29
C ALA A 72 9.95 4.18 -5.70
N HIS A 73 9.90 5.51 -5.75
CA HIS A 73 11.02 6.39 -6.02
C HIS A 73 11.11 7.45 -4.92
N ALA A 74 12.32 7.72 -4.43
CA ALA A 74 12.52 8.70 -3.37
C ALA A 74 13.93 9.31 -3.44
N GLY A 75 14.13 10.45 -2.78
CA GLY A 75 15.48 10.98 -2.55
C GLY A 75 16.21 10.20 -1.48
N HIS A 76 15.48 9.74 -0.45
CA HIS A 76 16.02 8.97 0.67
C HIS A 76 15.04 7.89 1.10
N ALA A 77 15.56 6.79 1.67
CA ALA A 77 14.72 5.79 2.34
C ALA A 77 15.39 5.29 3.61
N THR A 78 14.57 4.93 4.59
CA THR A 78 15.01 4.21 5.79
C THR A 78 14.19 2.93 5.92
N ILE A 79 14.88 1.80 5.99
CA ILE A 79 14.29 0.47 6.09
C ILE A 79 14.60 -0.08 7.48
N TYR A 80 13.57 -0.54 8.19
CA TYR A 80 13.68 -1.16 9.51
C TYR A 80 13.37 -2.65 9.39
N LYS A 81 14.29 -3.48 9.85
CA LYS A 81 14.14 -4.93 9.86
C LYS A 81 14.38 -5.48 11.26
N ASN A 82 13.58 -6.44 11.68
CA ASN A 82 13.86 -7.22 12.87
C ASN A 82 14.40 -8.59 12.44
N PRO A 83 15.66 -8.94 12.77
CA PRO A 83 16.27 -10.21 12.37
C PRO A 83 15.50 -11.44 12.86
N SER A 84 14.89 -11.34 14.06
CA SER A 84 14.10 -12.41 14.65
C SER A 84 12.68 -12.52 14.09
N GLY A 85 12.29 -11.55 13.22
CA GLY A 85 10.91 -11.40 12.77
C GLY A 85 9.97 -10.85 13.86
N VAL A 86 8.88 -10.22 13.44
CA VAL A 86 7.80 -9.74 14.30
C VAL A 86 6.49 -10.23 13.70
N ALA A 87 5.55 -10.67 14.54
CA ALA A 87 4.23 -11.06 14.07
C ALA A 87 3.48 -9.82 13.53
N ASP A 88 2.95 -9.92 12.32
CA ASP A 88 2.04 -8.94 11.74
C ASP A 88 0.64 -9.05 12.36
N ALA A 89 -0.30 -8.20 11.92
CA ALA A 89 -1.69 -8.22 12.40
C ALA A 89 -2.42 -9.56 12.15
N ASN A 90 -1.91 -10.40 11.25
CA ASN A 90 -2.46 -11.72 10.91
C ASN A 90 -1.69 -12.88 11.58
N GLY A 91 -0.69 -12.57 12.40
CA GLY A 91 0.15 -13.55 13.07
C GLY A 91 1.29 -14.12 12.21
N ASN A 92 1.53 -13.61 11.01
CA ASN A 92 2.67 -14.01 10.18
C ASN A 92 3.93 -13.28 10.63
N TYR A 93 5.06 -13.98 10.68
CA TYR A 93 6.34 -13.38 11.03
C TYR A 93 6.97 -12.66 9.83
N ALA A 94 7.21 -11.36 9.98
CA ALA A 94 7.88 -10.53 8.99
C ALA A 94 9.18 -9.95 9.57
N SER A 95 10.27 -10.05 8.82
CA SER A 95 11.53 -9.38 9.18
C SER A 95 11.47 -7.88 8.87
N LEU A 96 10.91 -7.49 7.73
CA LEU A 96 10.67 -6.10 7.39
C LEU A 96 9.51 -5.54 8.21
N THR A 97 9.76 -4.49 9.00
CA THR A 97 8.74 -3.92 9.89
C THR A 97 8.24 -2.55 9.42
N ARG A 98 9.11 -1.71 8.87
CA ARG A 98 8.75 -0.35 8.45
C ARG A 98 9.66 0.15 7.33
N ILE A 99 9.11 0.98 6.44
CA ILE A 99 9.83 1.72 5.41
C ILE A 99 9.40 3.18 5.48
N VAL A 100 10.37 4.10 5.51
CA VAL A 100 10.12 5.54 5.41
C VAL A 100 10.78 6.05 4.14
N LEU A 101 10.01 6.60 3.22
CA LEU A 101 10.48 7.26 2.01
C LEU A 101 10.34 8.77 2.18
N THR A 102 11.34 9.53 1.75
CA THR A 102 11.28 10.99 1.72
C THR A 102 11.83 11.51 0.40
N GLY A 103 11.20 12.55 -0.13
CA GLY A 103 11.58 13.13 -1.42
C GLY A 103 10.77 14.39 -1.71
N ARG A 104 10.92 14.91 -2.94
CA ARG A 104 10.13 16.06 -3.42
C ARG A 104 9.68 15.82 -4.87
N PRO A 105 8.72 14.92 -5.07
CA PRO A 105 8.06 14.04 -4.10
C PRO A 105 8.79 12.71 -3.88
N ALA A 106 8.45 11.99 -2.79
CA ALA A 106 8.51 10.55 -2.76
C ALA A 106 7.29 10.04 -3.54
N HIS A 107 7.50 9.11 -4.46
CA HIS A 107 6.49 8.55 -5.36
C HIS A 107 6.30 7.07 -5.08
N LEU A 108 5.06 6.61 -5.08
CA LEU A 108 4.69 5.21 -4.97
C LEU A 108 3.64 4.88 -6.03
N GLN A 109 3.78 3.75 -6.70
CA GLN A 109 2.73 3.18 -7.54
C GLN A 109 2.55 1.71 -7.23
N GLN A 110 1.30 1.23 -7.35
CA GLN A 110 0.97 -0.17 -7.14
C GLN A 110 -0.30 -0.55 -7.89
N ILE A 111 -0.34 -1.79 -8.41
CA ILE A 111 -1.57 -2.37 -8.95
C ILE A 111 -2.32 -3.04 -7.80
N HIS A 112 -3.63 -2.82 -7.74
CA HIS A 112 -4.52 -3.44 -6.77
C HIS A 112 -5.32 -4.57 -7.39
N ASP A 113 -5.68 -5.58 -6.59
CA ASP A 113 -6.59 -6.66 -6.98
C ASP A 113 -7.98 -6.10 -7.36
N GLY A 114 -8.63 -6.73 -8.34
CA GLY A 114 -9.96 -6.33 -8.82
C GLY A 114 -9.95 -5.13 -9.75
N ASP A 115 -11.07 -4.40 -9.82
CA ASP A 115 -11.30 -3.29 -10.75
C ASP A 115 -10.62 -1.97 -10.32
N CYS A 116 -9.76 -2.01 -9.32
CA CYS A 116 -9.15 -0.80 -8.76
C CYS A 116 -7.96 -0.28 -9.55
N GLY A 117 -7.37 -1.16 -10.38
CA GLY A 117 -6.32 -0.75 -11.29
C GLY A 117 -5.07 -0.18 -10.60
N LEU A 118 -4.41 0.73 -11.30
CA LEU A 118 -3.21 1.40 -10.81
C LEU A 118 -3.56 2.49 -9.79
N VAL A 119 -2.89 2.48 -8.65
CA VAL A 119 -2.87 3.57 -7.67
C VAL A 119 -1.50 4.20 -7.68
N THR A 120 -1.45 5.53 -7.75
CA THR A 120 -0.22 6.32 -7.61
C THR A 120 -0.36 7.28 -6.43
N ALA A 121 0.73 7.50 -5.72
CA ALA A 121 0.78 8.39 -4.57
C ALA A 121 2.08 9.20 -4.57
N ASP A 122 1.96 10.51 -4.39
CA ASP A 122 3.05 11.45 -4.21
C ASP A 122 2.92 12.14 -2.86
N ALA A 123 4.03 12.31 -2.15
CA ALA A 123 4.09 13.05 -0.89
C ALA A 123 5.54 13.48 -0.58
N ASP A 124 5.74 14.43 0.34
CA ASP A 124 7.08 14.74 0.84
C ASP A 124 7.64 13.56 1.68
N SER A 125 6.76 12.83 2.36
CA SER A 125 7.11 11.62 3.11
C SER A 125 6.01 10.57 3.03
N ILE A 126 6.42 9.31 2.84
CA ILE A 126 5.56 8.11 2.90
C ILE A 126 6.15 7.19 3.96
N ASP A 127 5.42 6.98 5.03
CA ASP A 127 5.78 6.12 6.16
C ASP A 127 4.90 4.88 6.15
N TYR A 128 5.46 3.74 5.77
CA TYR A 128 4.76 2.48 5.65
C TYR A 128 5.11 1.53 6.80
N ASP A 129 4.13 1.23 7.62
CA ASP A 129 4.19 0.18 8.64
C ASP A 129 3.76 -1.16 8.01
N ASN A 130 4.73 -2.03 7.78
CA ASN A 130 4.50 -3.32 7.14
C ASN A 130 3.74 -4.32 8.04
N LEU A 131 3.77 -4.13 9.36
CA LEU A 131 3.09 -5.02 10.30
C LEU A 131 1.58 -4.77 10.31
N SER A 132 1.17 -3.50 10.28
CA SER A 132 -0.24 -3.10 10.25
C SER A 132 -0.78 -2.92 8.83
N GLY A 133 0.09 -2.80 7.83
CA GLY A 133 -0.29 -2.44 6.46
C GLY A 133 -0.77 -1.01 6.31
N ILE A 134 -0.34 -0.11 7.20
CA ILE A 134 -0.73 1.29 7.18
C ILE A 134 0.36 2.13 6.52
N ALA A 135 -0.02 2.91 5.51
CA ALA A 135 0.80 3.98 4.94
C ALA A 135 0.31 5.34 5.43
N LEU A 136 1.22 6.15 5.95
CA LEU A 136 0.98 7.54 6.30
C LEU A 136 1.74 8.44 5.32
N LEU A 137 0.99 9.18 4.52
CA LEU A 137 1.51 10.16 3.58
C LEU A 137 1.43 11.55 4.22
N THR A 138 2.49 12.34 4.08
CA THR A 138 2.56 13.67 4.70
C THR A 138 3.27 14.65 3.78
N GLY A 139 2.74 15.86 3.67
CA GLY A 139 3.25 16.97 2.86
C GLY A 139 2.95 16.82 1.39
N ASN A 140 2.26 17.79 0.81
CA ASN A 140 1.93 17.86 -0.63
C ASN A 140 1.37 16.56 -1.20
N VAL A 141 0.45 15.94 -0.46
CA VAL A 141 -0.09 14.60 -0.79
C VAL A 141 -0.99 14.68 -2.01
N THR A 142 -0.71 13.85 -3.00
CA THR A 142 -1.59 13.55 -4.14
C THR A 142 -1.72 12.04 -4.27
N VAL A 143 -2.94 11.52 -4.28
CA VAL A 143 -3.22 10.10 -4.53
C VAL A 143 -4.22 9.98 -5.66
N ILE A 144 -3.87 9.23 -6.69
CA ILE A 144 -4.71 8.99 -7.86
C ILE A 144 -5.03 7.50 -7.92
N GLN A 145 -6.30 7.18 -7.88
CA GLN A 145 -6.82 5.86 -8.16
C GLN A 145 -7.42 5.88 -9.56
N HIS A 146 -6.67 5.31 -10.52
CA HIS A 146 -7.05 5.36 -11.92
C HIS A 146 -8.47 4.78 -12.15
N GLY A 147 -9.32 5.58 -12.79
CA GLY A 147 -10.72 5.23 -13.07
C GLY A 147 -11.69 5.43 -11.89
N LYS A 148 -11.23 5.89 -10.72
CA LYS A 148 -12.08 6.12 -9.54
C LYS A 148 -12.03 7.53 -8.98
N GLY A 149 -10.84 8.13 -8.84
CA GLY A 149 -10.75 9.47 -8.29
C GLY A 149 -9.34 9.90 -7.91
N GLU A 150 -9.26 11.11 -7.40
CA GLU A 150 -8.03 11.77 -7.02
C GLU A 150 -8.22 12.47 -5.67
N PHE A 151 -7.20 12.43 -4.83
CA PHE A 151 -7.14 13.08 -3.53
C PHE A 151 -5.94 14.02 -3.47
N HIS A 152 -6.15 15.24 -2.96
CA HIS A 152 -5.11 16.22 -2.66
C HIS A 152 -5.22 16.68 -1.21
N GLY A 153 -4.08 16.80 -0.51
CA GLY A 153 -4.08 17.25 0.87
C GLY A 153 -2.69 17.32 1.50
N GLN A 154 -2.66 17.61 2.79
CA GLN A 154 -1.40 17.67 3.55
C GLN A 154 -1.08 16.36 4.28
N ARG A 155 -2.08 15.51 4.46
CA ARG A 155 -1.91 14.24 5.16
C ARG A 155 -3.00 13.25 4.73
N MET A 156 -2.57 12.00 4.49
CA MET A 156 -3.46 10.88 4.23
C MET A 156 -2.97 9.66 5.01
N ARG A 157 -3.90 8.92 5.59
CA ARG A 157 -3.66 7.59 6.16
C ARG A 157 -4.38 6.57 5.29
N TYR A 158 -3.63 5.65 4.75
CA TYR A 158 -4.13 4.62 3.84
C TYR A 158 -3.86 3.24 4.41
N ASN A 159 -4.85 2.36 4.37
CA ASN A 159 -4.70 0.97 4.77
C ASN A 159 -4.52 0.10 3.52
N THR A 160 -3.32 -0.43 3.30
CA THR A 160 -3.01 -1.25 2.13
C THR A 160 -3.66 -2.63 2.17
N ASN A 161 -4.25 -3.04 3.31
CA ASN A 161 -4.93 -4.32 3.46
C ASN A 161 -6.43 -4.23 3.11
N THR A 162 -7.03 -3.04 3.29
CA THR A 162 -8.49 -2.86 3.11
C THR A 162 -8.85 -1.82 2.05
N GLY A 163 -7.88 -1.01 1.58
CA GLY A 163 -8.11 0.09 0.65
C GLY A 163 -8.61 1.37 1.30
#